data_6a2b512033da5f63492a180524f11778
#
_entry.id   6a2b512033da5f63492a180524f11778
#
_cell.length_a   1.000
_cell.length_b   1.000
_cell.length_c   1.000
_cell.angle_alpha   90.00
_cell.angle_beta   90.00
_cell.angle_gamma   90.00
#
_symmetry.space_group_name_H-M   'P 1'
#
loop_
_entity.id
_entity.type
_entity.pdbx_description
1 polymer ?
#
loop_
_entity_poly.entity_id
_entity_poly.type
_entity_poly.pdbx_seq_one_letter_code
_entity_poly.pdbx_strand_id
1 'polypeptide(L)'
;QVGLLVDVSGSMLKVFPAVRRAVGEFARDLVRPGDSTFLMTFAWDAAVKVGWTGDPTAVASALEGITPEGGTSLHDAVVHGLELFRGRRGRTALVLLSDGDDTTSRTSWDTALRFAKTARAPIFPIGFRLGVLDFFTRDRLKDLASVTGGEAFFAPKSGELAAAYRRIGEQLRAQFLLTYRSPSVRGADHFRVVKVLVNRPGMTARTISGYFPAG
;
A
#
# COMPACT_ATOMS: atom_id res chain seq x y z
N GLN A 1 -2.03 1.53 12.01
CA GLN A 1 -1.76 0.17 11.56
C GLN A 1 -1.32 0.21 10.11
N VAL A 2 -0.13 -0.31 9.81
CA VAL A 2 0.44 -0.23 8.45
C VAL A 2 0.84 -1.62 7.98
N GLY A 3 0.35 -2.01 6.80
CA GLY A 3 0.81 -3.21 6.10
C GLY A 3 1.95 -2.89 5.15
N LEU A 4 2.93 -3.76 5.08
CA LEU A 4 4.04 -3.68 4.14
C LEU A 4 3.96 -4.85 3.17
N LEU A 5 3.82 -4.55 1.88
CA LEU A 5 3.88 -5.50 0.78
C LEU A 5 5.18 -5.27 0.01
N VAL A 6 6.02 -6.28 -0.06
CA VAL A 6 7.35 -6.18 -0.68
C VAL A 6 7.49 -7.23 -1.78
N ASP A 7 7.73 -6.75 -2.97
CA ASP A 7 8.06 -7.57 -4.13
C ASP A 7 9.41 -8.25 -3.91
N VAL A 8 9.42 -9.56 -4.05
CA VAL A 8 10.61 -10.42 -4.00
C VAL A 8 10.71 -11.29 -5.27
N SER A 9 10.18 -10.79 -6.38
CA SER A 9 10.32 -11.41 -7.70
C SER A 9 11.77 -11.40 -8.19
N GLY A 10 12.06 -12.17 -9.23
CA GLY A 10 13.42 -12.35 -9.74
C GLY A 10 14.08 -11.04 -10.20
N SER A 11 13.32 -10.05 -10.69
CA SER A 11 13.82 -8.71 -11.07
C SER A 11 14.44 -7.94 -9.90
N MET A 12 13.99 -8.23 -8.68
CA MET A 12 14.45 -7.57 -7.45
C MET A 12 15.82 -8.08 -6.97
N LEU A 13 16.33 -9.23 -7.46
CA LEU A 13 17.51 -9.92 -6.91
C LEU A 13 18.71 -8.99 -6.69
N LYS A 14 19.09 -8.22 -7.71
CA LYS A 14 20.28 -7.36 -7.66
C LYS A 14 20.13 -6.16 -6.71
N VAL A 15 18.90 -5.74 -6.44
CA VAL A 15 18.60 -4.51 -5.68
C VAL A 15 18.03 -4.80 -4.30
N PHE A 16 17.71 -6.06 -4.03
CA PHE A 16 17.07 -6.46 -2.78
C PHE A 16 17.84 -6.07 -1.51
N PRO A 17 19.18 -6.07 -1.46
CA PRO A 17 19.89 -5.56 -0.29
C PRO A 17 19.57 -4.10 0.06
N ALA A 18 19.35 -3.25 -0.96
CA ALA A 18 18.92 -1.86 -0.74
C ALA A 18 17.46 -1.78 -0.30
N VAL A 19 16.58 -2.59 -0.90
CA VAL A 19 15.16 -2.70 -0.52
C VAL A 19 15.03 -3.15 0.93
N ARG A 20 15.69 -4.25 1.32
CA ARG A 20 15.70 -4.77 2.69
C ARG A 20 16.08 -3.69 3.70
N ARG A 21 17.14 -2.94 3.41
CA ARG A 21 17.58 -1.82 4.26
C ARG A 21 16.53 -0.75 4.38
N ALA A 22 15.99 -0.28 3.26
CA ALA A 22 15.00 0.79 3.22
C ALA A 22 13.69 0.41 3.93
N VAL A 23 13.20 -0.82 3.74
CA VAL A 23 12.01 -1.34 4.43
C VAL A 23 12.25 -1.47 5.93
N GLY A 24 13.42 -1.99 6.34
CA GLY A 24 13.77 -2.11 7.76
C GLY A 24 13.92 -0.75 8.46
N GLU A 25 14.51 0.23 7.81
CA GLU A 25 14.60 1.61 8.31
C GLU A 25 13.20 2.23 8.41
N PHE A 26 12.39 2.09 7.38
CA PHE A 26 11.02 2.60 7.40
C PHE A 26 10.18 1.98 8.52
N ALA A 27 10.26 0.67 8.74
CA ALA A 27 9.53 0.01 9.83
C ALA A 27 9.94 0.57 11.20
N ARG A 28 11.24 0.80 11.44
CA ARG A 28 11.74 1.41 12.69
C ARG A 28 11.26 2.85 12.87
N ASP A 29 11.23 3.63 11.80
CA ASP A 29 10.81 5.04 11.85
C ASP A 29 9.29 5.20 11.98
N LEU A 30 8.54 4.20 11.48
CA LEU A 30 7.09 4.24 11.41
C LEU A 30 6.45 3.79 12.72
N VAL A 31 6.89 2.65 13.27
CA VAL A 31 6.23 1.97 14.39
C VAL A 31 6.56 2.68 15.70
N ARG A 32 5.55 3.24 16.34
CA ARG A 32 5.60 3.88 17.66
C ARG A 32 4.78 3.05 18.65
N PRO A 33 4.92 3.29 19.96
CA PRO A 33 4.06 2.65 20.97
C PRO A 33 2.58 2.80 20.61
N GLY A 34 1.88 1.67 20.50
CA GLY A 34 0.48 1.60 20.07
C GLY A 34 0.26 1.40 18.57
N ASP A 35 1.29 1.55 17.74
CA ASP A 35 1.21 1.19 16.32
C ASP A 35 1.46 -0.31 16.10
N SER A 36 0.99 -0.82 14.99
CA SER A 36 1.28 -2.19 14.55
C SER A 36 1.49 -2.25 13.04
N THR A 37 2.35 -3.17 12.63
CA THR A 37 2.66 -3.44 11.24
C THR A 37 2.62 -4.94 10.95
N PHE A 38 2.41 -5.31 9.69
CA PHE A 38 2.67 -6.65 9.18
C PHE A 38 3.59 -6.57 7.96
N LEU A 39 4.27 -7.67 7.66
CA LEU A 39 5.04 -7.83 6.45
C LEU A 39 4.49 -9.00 5.63
N MET A 40 4.17 -8.72 4.38
CA MET A 40 3.88 -9.71 3.35
C MET A 40 4.88 -9.54 2.21
N THR A 41 5.40 -10.63 1.69
CA THR A 41 6.18 -10.64 0.46
C THR A 41 5.40 -11.33 -0.65
N PHE A 42 5.69 -10.99 -1.89
CA PHE A 42 5.06 -11.63 -3.04
C PHE A 42 6.05 -11.82 -4.20
N ALA A 43 5.90 -12.94 -4.88
CA ALA A 43 6.60 -13.35 -6.11
C ALA A 43 5.63 -14.21 -6.92
N TRP A 44 5.80 -15.54 -6.98
CA TRP A 44 4.80 -16.46 -7.54
C TRP A 44 3.47 -16.40 -6.78
N ASP A 45 3.55 -16.30 -5.46
CA ASP A 45 2.43 -16.19 -4.55
C ASP A 45 2.70 -15.10 -3.50
N ALA A 46 1.64 -14.62 -2.84
CA ALA A 46 1.76 -13.70 -1.72
C ALA A 46 1.77 -14.46 -0.38
N ALA A 47 2.74 -14.15 0.49
CA ALA A 47 2.92 -14.82 1.77
C ALA A 47 3.17 -13.83 2.92
N VAL A 48 2.43 -13.98 4.02
CA VAL A 48 2.68 -13.24 5.26
C VAL A 48 3.96 -13.77 5.90
N LYS A 49 4.97 -12.92 6.03
CA LYS A 49 6.24 -13.23 6.69
C LYS A 49 6.23 -12.84 8.16
N VAL A 50 5.56 -11.73 8.48
CA VAL A 50 5.34 -11.28 9.85
C VAL A 50 3.89 -10.89 9.99
N GLY A 51 3.18 -11.50 10.91
CA GLY A 51 1.84 -11.09 11.31
C GLY A 51 1.85 -9.73 12.00
N TRP A 52 0.68 -9.24 12.42
CA TRP A 52 0.59 -7.96 13.11
C TRP A 52 1.47 -7.91 14.35
N THR A 53 2.43 -6.98 14.36
CA THR A 53 3.39 -6.78 15.45
C THR A 53 3.63 -5.29 15.72
N GLY A 54 3.96 -4.96 16.98
CA GLY A 54 4.51 -3.67 17.37
C GLY A 54 6.05 -3.63 17.37
N ASP A 55 6.70 -4.74 16.97
CA ASP A 55 8.16 -4.83 16.93
C ASP A 55 8.68 -4.62 15.48
N PRO A 56 9.30 -3.47 15.20
CA PRO A 56 9.85 -3.20 13.88
C PRO A 56 11.07 -4.07 13.53
N THR A 57 11.73 -4.67 14.53
CA THR A 57 12.90 -5.54 14.27
C THR A 57 12.48 -6.85 13.63
N ALA A 58 11.29 -7.36 13.96
CA ALA A 58 10.71 -8.53 13.33
C ALA A 58 10.58 -8.37 11.81
N VAL A 59 10.21 -7.16 11.33
CA VAL A 59 10.11 -6.85 9.90
C VAL A 59 11.47 -6.92 9.22
N ALA A 60 12.49 -6.32 9.83
CA ALA A 60 13.84 -6.29 9.28
C ALA A 60 14.42 -7.72 9.21
N SER A 61 14.28 -8.48 10.30
CA SER A 61 14.80 -9.87 10.39
C SER A 61 14.09 -10.81 9.41
N ALA A 62 12.79 -10.63 9.18
CA ALA A 62 12.03 -11.48 8.25
C ALA A 62 12.46 -11.30 6.78
N LEU A 63 13.10 -10.18 6.44
CA LEU A 63 13.66 -9.95 5.11
C LEU A 63 15.09 -10.51 4.96
N GLU A 64 15.73 -10.90 6.07
CA GLU A 64 17.03 -11.55 6.03
C GLU A 64 16.89 -12.96 5.46
N GLY A 65 17.83 -13.34 4.62
CA GLY A 65 17.83 -14.68 4.01
C GLY A 65 16.82 -14.88 2.87
N ILE A 66 15.99 -13.87 2.54
CA ILE A 66 15.15 -13.95 1.35
C ILE A 66 16.03 -13.77 0.11
N THR A 67 15.92 -14.73 -0.81
CA THR A 67 16.49 -14.66 -2.15
C THR A 67 15.35 -14.39 -3.12
N PRO A 68 15.29 -13.20 -3.76
CA PRO A 68 14.26 -12.88 -4.74
C PRO A 68 14.30 -13.83 -5.94
N GLU A 69 13.14 -14.37 -6.29
CA GLU A 69 12.98 -15.30 -7.42
C GLU A 69 11.52 -15.32 -7.90
N GLY A 70 11.31 -15.85 -9.09
CA GLY A 70 9.98 -16.07 -9.63
C GLY A 70 9.34 -14.88 -10.32
N GLY A 71 8.03 -15.01 -10.54
CA GLY A 71 7.19 -13.98 -11.15
C GLY A 71 6.72 -12.93 -10.16
N THR A 72 5.65 -12.20 -10.51
CA THR A 72 5.11 -11.09 -9.71
C THR A 72 3.60 -11.24 -9.58
N SER A 73 3.10 -11.62 -8.42
CA SER A 73 1.66 -11.74 -8.10
C SER A 73 1.13 -10.47 -7.41
N LEU A 74 1.27 -9.33 -8.07
CA LEU A 74 0.93 -8.01 -7.52
C LEU A 74 -0.54 -7.87 -7.14
N HIS A 75 -1.45 -8.30 -8.03
CA HIS A 75 -2.89 -8.16 -7.81
C HIS A 75 -3.36 -9.02 -6.63
N ASP A 76 -2.86 -10.27 -6.55
CA ASP A 76 -3.16 -11.16 -5.43
C ASP A 76 -2.61 -10.60 -4.11
N ALA A 77 -1.38 -10.05 -4.13
CA ALA A 77 -0.78 -9.43 -2.96
C ALA A 77 -1.60 -8.23 -2.45
N VAL A 78 -2.11 -7.39 -3.35
CA VAL A 78 -2.98 -6.26 -2.98
C VAL A 78 -4.25 -6.76 -2.29
N VAL A 79 -4.94 -7.75 -2.85
CA VAL A 79 -6.17 -8.30 -2.26
C VAL A 79 -5.89 -8.93 -0.90
N HIS A 80 -4.91 -9.82 -0.81
CA HIS A 80 -4.56 -10.50 0.45
C HIS A 80 -4.07 -9.52 1.52
N GLY A 81 -3.25 -8.52 1.12
CA GLY A 81 -2.79 -7.49 2.05
C GLY A 81 -3.92 -6.63 2.62
N LEU A 82 -4.92 -6.30 1.80
CA LEU A 82 -6.10 -5.57 2.25
C LEU A 82 -7.02 -6.42 3.13
N GLU A 83 -7.10 -7.72 2.89
CA GLU A 83 -7.89 -8.64 3.74
C GLU A 83 -7.37 -8.68 5.17
N LEU A 84 -6.08 -8.51 5.41
CA LEU A 84 -5.49 -8.47 6.75
C LEU A 84 -5.99 -7.29 7.59
N PHE A 85 -6.61 -6.28 6.99
CA PHE A 85 -7.23 -5.17 7.72
C PHE A 85 -8.66 -5.45 8.17
N ARG A 86 -9.27 -6.58 7.79
CA ARG A 86 -10.65 -6.91 8.20
C ARG A 86 -10.77 -6.94 9.73
N GLY A 87 -11.80 -6.28 10.23
CA GLY A 87 -12.06 -6.19 11.67
C GLY A 87 -11.15 -5.21 12.42
N ARG A 88 -10.17 -4.64 11.75
CA ARG A 88 -9.28 -3.64 12.36
C ARG A 88 -9.93 -2.27 12.42
N ARG A 89 -9.66 -1.52 13.50
CA ARG A 89 -10.18 -0.18 13.74
C ARG A 89 -9.04 0.84 13.83
N GLY A 90 -9.36 2.09 13.53
CA GLY A 90 -8.40 3.20 13.58
C GLY A 90 -7.82 3.51 12.20
N ARG A 91 -6.68 4.21 12.20
CA ARG A 91 -5.99 4.56 10.95
C ARG A 91 -5.26 3.34 10.39
N THR A 92 -5.47 3.08 9.13
CA THR A 92 -4.88 1.97 8.39
C THR A 92 -4.20 2.49 7.14
N ALA A 93 -3.16 1.82 6.67
CA ALA A 93 -2.53 2.08 5.39
C ALA A 93 -1.79 0.85 4.89
N LEU A 94 -1.69 0.71 3.58
CA LEU A 94 -0.91 -0.34 2.92
C LEU A 94 0.20 0.32 2.09
N VAL A 95 1.44 -0.04 2.36
CA VAL A 95 2.60 0.40 1.57
C VAL A 95 3.04 -0.76 0.70
N LEU A 96 3.06 -0.55 -0.60
CA LEU A 96 3.36 -1.55 -1.62
C LEU A 96 4.64 -1.16 -2.35
N LEU A 97 5.63 -2.04 -2.41
CA LEU A 97 6.83 -1.86 -3.21
C LEU A 97 6.87 -2.92 -4.31
N SER A 98 6.96 -2.49 -5.57
CA SER A 98 7.17 -3.36 -6.74
C SER A 98 8.00 -2.66 -7.80
N ASP A 99 8.73 -3.43 -8.60
CA ASP A 99 9.52 -2.95 -9.74
C ASP A 99 8.97 -3.39 -11.10
N GLY A 100 7.81 -4.04 -11.13
CA GLY A 100 7.27 -4.58 -12.37
C GLY A 100 5.76 -4.71 -12.43
N ASP A 101 5.33 -5.20 -13.59
CA ASP A 101 3.96 -5.58 -13.86
C ASP A 101 3.62 -6.93 -13.21
N ASP A 102 2.33 -7.14 -13.00
CA ASP A 102 1.81 -8.45 -12.62
C ASP A 102 2.03 -9.48 -13.72
N THR A 103 2.55 -10.64 -13.35
CA THR A 103 2.83 -11.73 -14.28
C THR A 103 2.20 -13.06 -13.90
N THR A 104 1.79 -13.21 -12.64
CA THR A 104 1.39 -14.53 -12.11
C THR A 104 0.12 -14.53 -11.26
N SER A 105 -0.49 -13.38 -10.99
CA SER A 105 -1.73 -13.33 -10.22
C SER A 105 -2.86 -14.11 -10.88
N ARG A 106 -3.67 -14.74 -10.07
CA ARG A 106 -4.96 -15.32 -10.47
C ARG A 106 -6.07 -14.27 -10.50
N THR A 107 -5.91 -13.23 -9.69
CA THR A 107 -6.83 -12.09 -9.62
C THR A 107 -6.56 -11.13 -10.77
N SER A 108 -7.61 -10.73 -11.50
CA SER A 108 -7.48 -9.68 -12.53
C SER A 108 -7.27 -8.31 -11.89
N TRP A 109 -6.66 -7.39 -12.66
CA TRP A 109 -6.51 -5.99 -12.25
C TRP A 109 -7.83 -5.34 -11.81
N ASP A 110 -8.89 -5.52 -12.62
CA ASP A 110 -10.20 -4.93 -12.32
C ASP A 110 -10.79 -5.46 -11.02
N THR A 111 -10.54 -6.72 -10.71
CA THR A 111 -11.00 -7.32 -9.45
C THR A 111 -10.21 -6.77 -8.27
N ALA A 112 -8.90 -6.68 -8.36
CA ALA A 112 -8.05 -6.09 -7.33
C ALA A 112 -8.40 -4.62 -7.08
N LEU A 113 -8.63 -3.83 -8.16
CA LEU A 113 -9.00 -2.43 -8.06
C LEU A 113 -10.39 -2.24 -7.44
N ARG A 114 -11.39 -3.09 -7.81
CA ARG A 114 -12.70 -3.08 -7.16
C ARG A 114 -12.61 -3.41 -5.68
N PHE A 115 -11.79 -4.41 -5.32
CA PHE A 115 -11.56 -4.78 -3.92
C PHE A 115 -10.93 -3.61 -3.15
N ALA A 116 -9.90 -2.98 -3.72
CA ALA A 116 -9.24 -1.84 -3.14
C ALA A 116 -10.18 -0.65 -2.89
N LYS A 117 -11.14 -0.39 -3.81
CA LYS A 117 -12.17 0.64 -3.63
C LYS A 117 -13.07 0.41 -2.41
N THR A 118 -13.27 -0.83 -2.00
CA THR A 118 -14.10 -1.18 -0.84
C THR A 118 -13.29 -1.25 0.45
N ALA A 119 -11.98 -1.39 0.34
CA ALA A 119 -11.07 -1.41 1.47
C ALA A 119 -10.95 -0.01 2.09
N ARG A 120 -10.93 0.06 3.41
CA ARG A 120 -10.81 1.32 4.15
C ARG A 120 -9.35 1.65 4.48
N ALA A 121 -8.43 1.20 3.66
CA ALA A 121 -6.99 1.42 3.83
C ALA A 121 -6.42 2.10 2.60
N PRO A 122 -5.94 3.34 2.70
CA PRO A 122 -5.22 3.98 1.61
C PRO A 122 -3.97 3.17 1.26
N ILE A 123 -3.71 3.05 -0.04
CA ILE A 123 -2.55 2.34 -0.56
C ILE A 123 -1.52 3.35 -1.04
N PHE A 124 -0.27 3.15 -0.64
CA PHE A 124 0.89 3.95 -1.03
C PHE A 124 1.84 3.08 -1.86
N PRO A 125 1.63 3.00 -3.18
CA PRO A 125 2.52 2.24 -4.03
C PRO A 125 3.85 2.98 -4.23
N ILE A 126 4.95 2.22 -4.19
CA ILE A 126 6.28 2.66 -4.59
C ILE A 126 6.65 1.88 -5.86
N GLY A 127 6.57 2.53 -7.00
CA GLY A 127 7.08 2.00 -8.26
C GLY A 127 8.59 2.15 -8.28
N PHE A 128 9.30 1.04 -8.09
CA PHE A 128 10.74 1.01 -7.99
C PHE A 128 11.37 0.71 -9.35
N ARG A 129 12.40 1.46 -9.74
CA ARG A 129 13.10 1.29 -11.04
C ARG A 129 12.23 1.44 -12.29
N LEU A 130 10.98 1.88 -12.14
CA LEU A 130 10.10 2.12 -13.27
C LEU A 130 10.53 3.40 -14.01
N GLY A 131 10.92 3.22 -15.28
CA GLY A 131 11.28 4.28 -16.19
C GLY A 131 10.06 4.97 -16.82
N VAL A 132 10.33 5.86 -17.76
CA VAL A 132 9.28 6.57 -18.52
C VAL A 132 8.50 5.62 -19.43
N LEU A 133 9.14 4.54 -19.90
CA LEU A 133 8.51 3.55 -20.79
C LEU A 133 7.55 2.60 -20.07
N ASP A 134 7.64 2.50 -18.73
CA ASP A 134 6.77 1.66 -17.90
C ASP A 134 5.45 2.37 -17.57
N PHE A 135 4.90 3.13 -18.52
CA PHE A 135 3.75 3.99 -18.29
C PHE A 135 2.49 3.23 -17.85
N PHE A 136 2.25 2.02 -18.36
CA PHE A 136 1.11 1.20 -17.97
C PHE A 136 1.18 0.81 -16.47
N THR A 137 2.33 0.30 -16.03
CA THR A 137 2.56 -0.05 -14.62
C THR A 137 2.42 1.18 -13.73
N ARG A 138 3.02 2.30 -14.16
CA ARG A 138 2.95 3.57 -13.44
C ARG A 138 1.52 4.07 -13.29
N ASP A 139 0.70 3.97 -14.33
CA ASP A 139 -0.69 4.42 -14.29
C ASP A 139 -1.55 3.49 -13.43
N ARG A 140 -1.37 2.17 -13.48
CA ARG A 140 -2.01 1.24 -12.56
C ARG A 140 -1.68 1.55 -11.08
N LEU A 141 -0.42 1.81 -10.77
CA LEU A 141 -0.04 2.18 -9.40
C LEU A 141 -0.66 3.52 -8.96
N LYS A 142 -0.76 4.52 -9.87
CA LYS A 142 -1.47 5.78 -9.60
C LYS A 142 -2.96 5.56 -9.38
N ASP A 143 -3.60 4.72 -10.21
CA ASP A 143 -5.03 4.41 -10.08
C ASP A 143 -5.31 3.74 -8.73
N LEU A 144 -4.49 2.75 -8.35
CA LEU A 144 -4.62 2.07 -7.07
C LEU A 144 -4.50 3.04 -5.89
N ALA A 145 -3.54 3.96 -5.93
CA ALA A 145 -3.38 5.02 -4.94
C ALA A 145 -4.60 5.95 -4.92
N SER A 146 -5.01 6.44 -6.10
CA SER A 146 -6.09 7.43 -6.25
C SER A 146 -7.42 6.92 -5.71
N VAL A 147 -7.81 5.69 -6.06
CA VAL A 147 -9.11 5.15 -5.63
C VAL A 147 -9.19 4.85 -4.14
N THR A 148 -8.02 4.66 -3.49
CA THR A 148 -7.92 4.37 -2.06
C THR A 148 -7.59 5.58 -1.19
N GLY A 149 -7.32 6.75 -1.80
CA GLY A 149 -6.94 7.97 -1.09
C GLY A 149 -5.47 8.05 -0.67
N GLY A 150 -4.62 7.18 -1.24
CA GLY A 150 -3.18 7.24 -1.08
C GLY A 150 -2.47 8.09 -2.14
N GLU A 151 -1.17 7.89 -2.26
CA GLU A 151 -0.31 8.52 -3.28
C GLU A 151 0.70 7.52 -3.81
N ALA A 152 0.91 7.50 -5.13
CA ALA A 152 1.95 6.70 -5.76
C ALA A 152 3.28 7.45 -5.79
N PHE A 153 4.34 6.77 -5.39
CA PHE A 153 5.72 7.26 -5.42
C PHE A 153 6.52 6.49 -6.46
N PHE A 154 7.51 7.15 -7.03
CA PHE A 154 8.39 6.50 -8.00
C PHE A 154 9.82 6.74 -7.60
N ALA A 155 10.57 5.65 -7.41
CA ALA A 155 11.97 5.65 -7.03
C ALA A 155 12.79 4.95 -8.15
N PRO A 156 13.21 5.67 -9.20
CA PRO A 156 13.96 5.08 -10.30
C PRO A 156 15.32 4.52 -9.88
N LYS A 157 15.85 4.97 -8.74
CA LYS A 157 17.14 4.52 -8.20
C LYS A 157 17.00 4.10 -6.73
N SER A 158 17.83 3.15 -6.30
CA SER A 158 17.82 2.65 -4.91
C SER A 158 18.01 3.74 -3.86
N GLY A 159 18.79 4.78 -4.15
CA GLY A 159 18.97 5.91 -3.23
C GLY A 159 17.72 6.77 -3.00
N GLU A 160 16.71 6.64 -3.84
CA GLU A 160 15.45 7.39 -3.74
C GLU A 160 14.38 6.66 -2.91
N LEU A 161 14.57 5.37 -2.61
CA LEU A 161 13.64 4.59 -1.78
C LEU A 161 13.46 5.19 -0.40
N ALA A 162 14.55 5.59 0.26
CA ALA A 162 14.48 6.20 1.58
C ALA A 162 13.68 7.53 1.58
N ALA A 163 13.80 8.31 0.49
CA ALA A 163 13.02 9.54 0.34
C ALA A 163 11.53 9.24 0.13
N ALA A 164 11.18 8.23 -0.67
CA ALA A 164 9.80 7.79 -0.87
C ALA A 164 9.18 7.32 0.47
N TYR A 165 9.86 6.45 1.20
CA TYR A 165 9.40 5.97 2.50
C TYR A 165 9.23 7.10 3.53
N ARG A 166 10.16 8.06 3.59
CA ARG A 166 10.04 9.22 4.48
C ARG A 166 8.79 10.04 4.17
N ARG A 167 8.53 10.35 2.88
CA ARG A 167 7.33 11.07 2.46
C ARG A 167 6.05 10.32 2.81
N ILE A 168 6.03 8.99 2.65
CA ILE A 168 4.92 8.14 3.10
C ILE A 168 4.74 8.28 4.62
N GLY A 169 5.82 8.17 5.40
CA GLY A 169 5.77 8.32 6.84
C GLY A 169 5.21 9.68 7.29
N GLU A 170 5.57 10.77 6.60
CA GLU A 170 5.01 12.10 6.84
C GLU A 170 3.51 12.15 6.57
N GLN A 171 3.04 11.57 5.45
CA GLN A 171 1.62 11.51 5.12
C GLN A 171 0.83 10.65 6.10
N LEU A 172 1.37 9.51 6.52
CA LEU A 172 0.72 8.64 7.51
C LEU A 172 0.57 9.33 8.87
N ARG A 173 1.53 10.15 9.25
CA ARG A 173 1.44 10.98 10.47
C ARG A 173 0.43 12.11 10.35
N ALA A 174 0.25 12.66 9.14
CA ALA A 174 -0.70 13.73 8.85
C ALA A 174 -2.14 13.23 8.58
N GLN A 175 -2.40 11.93 8.67
CA GLN A 175 -3.73 11.36 8.47
C GLN A 175 -4.71 11.77 9.56
N PHE A 176 -5.93 12.14 9.14
CA PHE A 176 -7.08 12.36 10.00
C PHE A 176 -8.14 11.29 9.72
N LEU A 177 -8.75 10.77 10.78
CA LEU A 177 -9.94 9.93 10.67
C LEU A 177 -11.17 10.84 10.85
N LEU A 178 -11.91 11.03 9.76
CA LEU A 178 -13.15 11.79 9.79
C LEU A 178 -14.33 10.82 9.77
N THR A 179 -15.21 10.97 10.74
CA THR A 179 -16.48 10.22 10.81
C THR A 179 -17.64 11.16 10.58
N TYR A 180 -18.58 10.73 9.73
CA TYR A 180 -19.82 11.49 9.51
C TYR A 180 -21.01 10.52 9.39
N ARG A 181 -22.20 11.02 9.67
CA ARG A 181 -23.43 10.28 9.43
C ARG A 181 -23.99 10.72 8.08
N SER A 182 -24.13 9.78 7.16
CA SER A 182 -24.72 10.08 5.86
C SER A 182 -26.20 10.44 6.01
N PRO A 183 -26.67 11.55 5.42
CA PRO A 183 -28.08 11.93 5.48
C PRO A 183 -28.99 11.00 4.66
N SER A 184 -28.45 10.23 3.72
CA SER A 184 -29.21 9.34 2.86
C SER A 184 -29.34 7.95 3.47
N VAL A 185 -30.56 7.57 3.84
CA VAL A 185 -30.89 6.31 4.52
C VAL A 185 -31.22 5.18 3.52
N ARG A 186 -31.37 5.48 2.22
CA ARG A 186 -31.86 4.48 1.24
C ARG A 186 -30.89 4.26 0.10
N GLY A 187 -30.74 2.98 -0.32
CA GLY A 187 -30.00 2.54 -1.50
C GLY A 187 -28.59 2.08 -1.18
N ALA A 188 -28.47 0.88 -0.59
CA ALA A 188 -27.18 0.23 -0.31
C ALA A 188 -26.35 -0.07 -1.58
N ASP A 189 -27.00 -0.10 -2.74
CA ASP A 189 -26.43 -0.60 -4.00
C ASP A 189 -25.66 0.43 -4.82
N HIS A 190 -25.63 1.70 -4.38
CA HIS A 190 -24.96 2.75 -5.14
C HIS A 190 -23.66 3.21 -4.47
N PHE A 191 -22.59 3.20 -5.26
CA PHE A 191 -21.30 3.79 -4.85
C PHE A 191 -21.47 5.27 -4.55
N ARG A 192 -21.10 5.72 -3.35
CA ARG A 192 -21.17 7.11 -2.92
C ARG A 192 -19.81 7.74 -3.03
N VAL A 193 -19.70 8.74 -3.91
CA VAL A 193 -18.47 9.52 -4.05
C VAL A 193 -18.26 10.38 -2.81
N VAL A 194 -17.04 10.41 -2.30
CA VAL A 194 -16.61 11.27 -1.19
C VAL A 194 -15.64 12.31 -1.71
N LYS A 195 -15.89 13.56 -1.37
CA LYS A 195 -14.98 14.67 -1.64
C LYS A 195 -14.77 15.47 -0.37
N VAL A 196 -13.52 15.65 0.03
CA VAL A 196 -13.15 16.51 1.16
C VAL A 196 -12.62 17.83 0.60
N LEU A 197 -13.26 18.93 0.99
CA LEU A 197 -12.82 20.27 0.63
C LEU A 197 -12.16 20.91 1.85
N VAL A 198 -10.95 21.42 1.67
CA VAL A 198 -10.23 22.15 2.73
C VAL A 198 -10.39 23.65 2.48
N ASN A 199 -11.06 24.33 3.42
CA ASN A 199 -11.25 25.77 3.34
C ASN A 199 -10.00 26.54 3.85
N ARG A 200 -8.84 26.23 3.25
CA ARG A 200 -7.57 26.89 3.54
C ARG A 200 -6.71 26.95 2.28
N PRO A 201 -6.24 28.13 1.86
CA PRO A 201 -5.40 28.28 0.67
C PRO A 201 -4.14 27.40 0.74
N GLY A 202 -3.78 26.78 -0.39
CA GLY A 202 -2.59 25.95 -0.52
C GLY A 202 -2.69 24.55 0.12
N MET A 203 -3.83 24.18 0.71
CA MET A 203 -4.06 22.86 1.27
C MET A 203 -5.03 22.03 0.41
N THR A 204 -4.69 20.76 0.21
CA THR A 204 -5.55 19.77 -0.42
C THR A 204 -5.71 18.57 0.47
N ALA A 205 -6.90 17.96 0.48
CA ALA A 205 -7.14 16.68 1.16
C ALA A 205 -7.16 15.57 0.14
N ARG A 206 -6.57 14.43 0.50
CA ARG A 206 -6.74 13.16 -0.19
C ARG A 206 -7.62 12.25 0.67
N THR A 207 -8.54 11.55 0.02
CA THR A 207 -9.46 10.63 0.69
C THR A 207 -9.82 9.51 -0.28
N ILE A 208 -10.44 8.46 0.22
CA ILE A 208 -11.04 7.42 -0.64
C ILE A 208 -11.98 8.06 -1.65
N SER A 209 -12.05 7.48 -2.85
CA SER A 209 -12.92 8.00 -3.92
C SER A 209 -14.41 7.90 -3.56
N GLY A 210 -14.78 7.00 -2.66
CA GLY A 210 -16.15 6.77 -2.21
C GLY A 210 -16.29 5.46 -1.44
N TYR A 211 -17.52 5.06 -1.19
CA TYR A 211 -17.84 3.81 -0.49
C TYR A 211 -19.21 3.27 -0.90
N PHE A 212 -19.40 1.97 -0.69
CA PHE A 212 -20.73 1.37 -0.68
C PHE A 212 -21.27 1.43 0.76
N PRO A 213 -22.48 1.93 0.99
CA PRO A 213 -23.08 1.92 2.32
C PRO A 213 -23.19 0.49 2.83
N ALA A 214 -22.94 0.29 4.11
CA ALA A 214 -23.34 -0.96 4.77
C ALA A 214 -24.87 -1.02 4.78
N GLY A 215 -25.46 -2.14 4.35
CA GLY A 215 -26.89 -2.41 4.45
C GLY A 215 -27.37 -2.47 5.89
#